data_5670215258e2861ac4ae2ea74420458d
#
_entry.id   5670215258e2861ac4ae2ea74420458d
#
_cell.length_a   1.000
_cell.length_b   1.000
_cell.length_c   1.000
_cell.angle_alpha   90.00
_cell.angle_beta   90.00
_cell.angle_gamma   90.00
#
_symmetry.space_group_name_H-M   'P 1'
#
loop_
_entity.id
_entity.type
_entity.pdbx_description
1 polymer ?
#
loop_
_entity_poly.entity_id
_entity_poly.type
_entity_poly.pdbx_seq_one_letter_code
_entity_poly.pdbx_strand_id
1 'polypeptide(L)'
;MANNILSVIWITDQHWSYYYLLIGFLLLIICFLLYRLRQLKKNIGKEQDYYHSLFDILDNLPFPIMVKDIQNSFRYYYWNKESELQSGIKREEAIGCTDYEIYGEERGRKYRDVDESLVQADKIYRAEESYSTVDGAVHDTIAVKSIIKWKEKKKWLLVTRWDITRLKTYERELIAAKEELE
;
A
#
# COMPACT_ATOMS: atom_id res chain seq x y z
N MET A 1 10.58 -65.01 49.04
CA MET A 1 9.86 -64.71 47.79
C MET A 1 9.05 -63.38 47.84
N ALA A 2 8.48 -62.99 48.99
CA ALA A 2 7.65 -61.75 49.06
C ALA A 2 8.43 -60.44 48.84
N ASN A 3 9.70 -60.36 49.23
CA ASN A 3 10.51 -59.14 49.10
C ASN A 3 10.87 -58.77 47.63
N ASN A 4 10.92 -59.76 46.72
CA ASN A 4 11.23 -59.48 45.32
C ASN A 4 10.02 -58.93 44.54
N ILE A 5 8.80 -59.25 44.94
CA ILE A 5 7.58 -58.75 44.27
C ILE A 5 7.32 -57.29 44.62
N LEU A 6 7.56 -56.88 45.88
CA LEU A 6 7.40 -55.49 46.35
C LEU A 6 8.41 -54.56 45.69
N SER A 7 9.66 -55.00 45.48
CA SER A 7 10.67 -54.21 44.80
C SER A 7 10.36 -53.99 43.31
N VAL A 8 9.79 -54.95 42.61
CA VAL A 8 9.37 -54.83 41.22
C VAL A 8 8.17 -53.90 41.08
N ILE A 9 7.20 -53.94 41.97
CA ILE A 9 6.06 -53.02 41.97
C ILE A 9 6.53 -51.57 42.23
N TRP A 10 7.45 -51.37 43.13
CA TRP A 10 8.00 -50.03 43.46
C TRP A 10 8.76 -49.41 42.29
N ILE A 11 9.51 -50.21 41.55
CA ILE A 11 10.25 -49.75 40.35
C ILE A 11 9.28 -49.40 39.23
N THR A 12 8.20 -50.14 39.00
CA THR A 12 7.19 -49.84 37.99
C THR A 12 6.41 -48.56 38.29
N ASP A 13 6.04 -48.30 39.53
CA ASP A 13 5.31 -47.07 39.92
C ASP A 13 6.14 -45.81 39.74
N GLN A 14 7.46 -45.88 39.99
CA GLN A 14 8.35 -44.73 39.81
C GLN A 14 8.49 -44.35 38.30
N HIS A 15 8.50 -45.33 37.40
CA HIS A 15 8.55 -45.05 35.94
C HIS A 15 7.27 -44.38 35.44
N TRP A 16 6.11 -44.78 35.90
CA TRP A 16 4.84 -44.16 35.50
C TRP A 16 4.75 -42.70 35.93
N SER A 17 5.26 -42.34 37.09
CA SER A 17 5.33 -40.97 37.60
C SER A 17 6.11 -40.04 36.65
N TYR A 18 7.25 -40.49 36.12
CA TYR A 18 8.02 -39.71 35.13
C TYR A 18 7.28 -39.50 33.81
N TYR A 19 6.56 -40.52 33.34
CA TYR A 19 5.75 -40.38 32.12
C TYR A 19 4.62 -39.35 32.29
N TYR A 20 3.93 -39.33 33.41
CA TYR A 20 2.89 -38.33 33.67
C TYR A 20 3.46 -36.93 33.79
N LEU A 21 4.60 -36.74 34.37
CA LEU A 21 5.31 -35.44 34.43
C LEU A 21 5.71 -34.98 33.02
N LEU A 22 6.22 -35.88 32.20
CA LEU A 22 6.64 -35.58 30.85
C LEU A 22 5.43 -35.21 29.95
N ILE A 23 4.34 -35.95 30.08
CA ILE A 23 3.07 -35.64 29.35
C ILE A 23 2.53 -34.28 29.82
N GLY A 24 2.51 -34.00 31.13
CA GLY A 24 2.09 -32.72 31.67
C GLY A 24 2.93 -31.56 31.14
N PHE A 25 4.25 -31.72 31.09
CA PHE A 25 5.16 -30.74 30.54
C PHE A 25 4.91 -30.50 29.02
N LEU A 26 4.70 -31.59 28.27
CA LEU A 26 4.38 -31.50 26.84
C LEU A 26 3.07 -30.75 26.57
N LEU A 27 2.02 -31.02 27.39
CA LEU A 27 0.75 -30.31 27.31
C LEU A 27 0.90 -28.82 27.63
N LEU A 28 1.72 -28.43 28.58
CA LEU A 28 2.02 -27.03 28.89
C LEU A 28 2.71 -26.34 27.70
N ILE A 29 3.68 -27.00 27.04
CA ILE A 29 4.32 -26.49 25.83
C ILE A 29 3.28 -26.29 24.73
N ILE A 30 2.43 -27.27 24.48
CA ILE A 30 1.37 -27.20 23.46
C ILE A 30 0.43 -26.02 23.76
N CYS A 31 -0.04 -25.89 24.98
CA CYS A 31 -0.88 -24.77 25.41
C CYS A 31 -0.19 -23.42 25.20
N PHE A 32 1.10 -23.31 25.57
CA PHE A 32 1.89 -22.11 25.34
C PHE A 32 2.02 -21.77 23.86
N LEU A 33 2.32 -22.76 23.00
CA LEU A 33 2.42 -22.58 21.55
C LEU A 33 1.07 -22.14 20.95
N LEU A 34 -0.03 -22.77 21.36
CA LEU A 34 -1.38 -22.39 20.92
C LEU A 34 -1.74 -20.96 21.36
N TYR A 35 -1.38 -20.56 22.57
CA TYR A 35 -1.54 -19.19 23.03
C TYR A 35 -0.74 -18.20 22.18
N ARG A 36 0.54 -18.50 21.90
CA ARG A 36 1.41 -17.67 21.04
C ARG A 36 0.84 -17.55 19.62
N LEU A 37 0.37 -18.63 19.02
CA LEU A 37 -0.26 -18.62 17.71
C LEU A 37 -1.53 -17.75 17.68
N ARG A 38 -2.37 -17.81 18.72
CA ARG A 38 -3.55 -16.95 18.84
C ARG A 38 -3.17 -15.47 18.92
N GLN A 39 -2.13 -15.13 19.67
CA GLN A 39 -1.65 -13.76 19.79
C GLN A 39 -1.10 -13.24 18.44
N LEU A 40 -0.33 -14.06 17.74
CA LEU A 40 0.17 -13.71 16.39
C LEU A 40 -0.98 -13.46 15.41
N LYS A 41 -1.98 -14.35 15.35
CA LYS A 41 -3.16 -14.15 14.50
C LYS A 41 -3.91 -12.87 14.83
N LYS A 42 -4.09 -12.55 16.10
CA LYS A 42 -4.75 -11.31 16.55
C LYS A 42 -3.98 -10.05 16.14
N ASN A 43 -2.65 -10.08 16.20
CA ASN A 43 -1.82 -8.94 15.79
C ASN A 43 -1.87 -8.76 14.28
N ILE A 44 -1.79 -9.84 13.50
CA ILE A 44 -1.92 -9.80 12.02
C ILE A 44 -3.29 -9.23 11.62
N GLY A 45 -4.38 -9.67 12.27
CA GLY A 45 -5.72 -9.15 11.99
C GLY A 45 -5.82 -7.64 12.22
N LYS A 46 -5.31 -7.13 13.35
CA LYS A 46 -5.30 -5.69 13.63
C LYS A 46 -4.50 -4.88 12.62
N GLU A 47 -3.38 -5.41 12.15
CA GLU A 47 -2.56 -4.78 11.14
C GLU A 47 -3.30 -4.72 9.79
N GLN A 48 -3.97 -5.80 9.40
CA GLN A 48 -4.82 -5.83 8.20
C GLN A 48 -5.98 -4.84 8.27
N ASP A 49 -6.70 -4.77 9.39
CA ASP A 49 -7.80 -3.82 9.61
C ASP A 49 -7.32 -2.37 9.48
N TYR A 50 -6.11 -2.08 10.01
CA TYR A 50 -5.50 -0.75 9.89
C TYR A 50 -5.19 -0.41 8.42
N TYR A 51 -4.61 -1.33 7.65
CA TYR A 51 -4.34 -1.11 6.22
C TYR A 51 -5.63 -0.94 5.41
N HIS A 52 -6.67 -1.75 5.69
CA HIS A 52 -7.97 -1.57 5.04
C HIS A 52 -8.55 -0.18 5.31
N SER A 53 -8.56 0.25 6.56
CA SER A 53 -9.05 1.60 6.91
C SER A 53 -8.25 2.71 6.23
N LEU A 54 -6.92 2.55 6.08
CA LEU A 54 -6.10 3.52 5.37
C LEU A 54 -6.44 3.57 3.87
N PHE A 55 -6.60 2.41 3.22
CA PHE A 55 -6.99 2.35 1.82
C PHE A 55 -8.39 2.92 1.59
N ASP A 56 -9.34 2.66 2.49
CA ASP A 56 -10.68 3.25 2.44
C ASP A 56 -10.61 4.78 2.51
N ILE A 57 -9.76 5.34 3.37
CA ILE A 57 -9.55 6.80 3.43
C ILE A 57 -9.00 7.31 2.10
N LEU A 58 -7.96 6.70 1.56
CA LEU A 58 -7.34 7.10 0.30
C LEU A 58 -8.31 6.99 -0.89
N ASP A 59 -9.19 5.99 -0.89
CA ASP A 59 -10.20 5.78 -1.92
C ASP A 59 -11.32 6.82 -1.90
N ASN A 60 -11.58 7.44 -0.74
CA ASN A 60 -12.57 8.49 -0.60
C ASN A 60 -12.02 9.91 -0.80
N LEU A 61 -10.73 10.07 -1.12
CA LEU A 61 -10.17 11.37 -1.44
C LEU A 61 -10.61 11.81 -2.86
N PRO A 62 -11.04 13.08 -3.02
CA PRO A 62 -11.61 13.57 -4.27
C PRO A 62 -10.56 14.00 -5.30
N PHE A 63 -9.43 13.29 -5.35
CA PHE A 63 -8.37 13.50 -6.32
C PHE A 63 -7.58 12.21 -6.55
N PRO A 64 -7.01 12.02 -7.74
CA PRO A 64 -6.23 10.84 -8.06
C PRO A 64 -5.02 10.68 -7.15
N ILE A 65 -4.85 9.46 -6.66
CA ILE A 65 -3.67 9.02 -5.90
C ILE A 65 -3.16 7.74 -6.51
N MET A 66 -1.93 7.78 -6.96
CA MET A 66 -1.23 6.63 -7.51
C MET A 66 0.10 6.46 -6.79
N VAL A 67 0.49 5.22 -6.55
CA VAL A 67 1.80 4.90 -5.97
C VAL A 67 2.49 3.91 -6.89
N LYS A 68 3.75 4.19 -7.23
CA LYS A 68 4.58 3.31 -8.05
C LYS A 68 5.74 2.76 -7.23
N ASP A 69 6.07 1.49 -7.44
CA ASP A 69 7.23 0.84 -6.83
C ASP A 69 8.49 1.13 -7.69
N ILE A 70 9.34 2.03 -7.21
CA ILE A 70 10.55 2.46 -7.91
C ILE A 70 11.50 1.27 -8.15
N GLN A 71 11.58 0.35 -7.20
CA GLN A 71 12.47 -0.81 -7.27
C GLN A 71 11.96 -1.90 -8.22
N ASN A 72 10.66 -1.88 -8.52
CA ASN A 72 10.01 -2.80 -9.45
C ASN A 72 9.61 -2.08 -10.75
N SER A 73 10.56 -1.43 -11.39
CA SER A 73 10.39 -0.75 -12.69
C SER A 73 9.23 0.25 -12.72
N PHE A 74 8.97 0.92 -11.59
CA PHE A 74 7.86 1.87 -11.42
C PHE A 74 6.48 1.28 -11.73
N ARG A 75 6.27 0.00 -11.45
CA ARG A 75 4.95 -0.61 -11.57
C ARG A 75 4.00 -0.01 -10.55
N TYR A 76 2.76 0.22 -10.95
CA TYR A 76 1.72 0.73 -10.06
C TYR A 76 1.46 -0.26 -8.93
N TYR A 77 1.61 0.23 -7.70
CA TYR A 77 1.35 -0.50 -6.47
C TYR A 77 -0.01 -0.13 -5.87
N TYR A 78 -0.43 1.13 -6.06
CA TYR A 78 -1.69 1.65 -5.58
C TYR A 78 -2.32 2.57 -6.61
N TRP A 79 -3.65 2.52 -6.70
CA TRP A 79 -4.46 3.27 -7.64
C TRP A 79 -5.82 3.48 -6.99
N ASN A 80 -6.19 4.71 -6.56
CA ASN A 80 -7.43 4.97 -5.87
C ASN A 80 -8.62 5.07 -6.83
N LYS A 81 -9.83 5.12 -6.26
CA LYS A 81 -11.08 5.19 -7.03
C LYS A 81 -11.14 6.41 -7.94
N GLU A 82 -10.65 7.56 -7.49
CA GLU A 82 -10.63 8.77 -8.32
C GLU A 82 -9.68 8.65 -9.50
N SER A 83 -8.57 7.90 -9.35
CA SER A 83 -7.70 7.57 -10.47
C SER A 83 -8.42 6.73 -11.52
N GLU A 84 -9.29 5.79 -11.14
CA GLU A 84 -10.12 5.03 -12.07
C GLU A 84 -11.10 5.93 -12.81
N LEU A 85 -11.79 6.82 -12.08
CA LEU A 85 -12.80 7.70 -12.65
C LEU A 85 -12.20 8.63 -13.70
N GLN A 86 -11.05 9.24 -13.40
CA GLN A 86 -10.42 10.20 -14.31
C GLN A 86 -9.73 9.53 -15.50
N SER A 87 -9.08 8.38 -15.30
CA SER A 87 -8.34 7.71 -16.38
C SER A 87 -9.20 6.76 -17.21
N GLY A 88 -10.34 6.28 -16.67
CA GLY A 88 -11.13 5.21 -17.24
C GLY A 88 -10.51 3.82 -17.10
N ILE A 89 -9.37 3.70 -16.41
CA ILE A 89 -8.62 2.45 -16.22
C ILE A 89 -8.94 1.88 -14.85
N LYS A 90 -9.38 0.64 -14.81
CA LYS A 90 -9.70 -0.04 -13.55
C LYS A 90 -8.43 -0.33 -12.75
N ARG A 91 -8.56 -0.30 -11.42
CA ARG A 91 -7.48 -0.61 -10.49
C ARG A 91 -6.83 -1.97 -10.79
N GLU A 92 -7.65 -2.97 -11.06
CA GLU A 92 -7.20 -4.34 -11.36
C GLU A 92 -6.36 -4.41 -12.64
N GLU A 93 -6.61 -3.51 -13.59
CA GLU A 93 -5.85 -3.39 -14.84
C GLU A 93 -4.56 -2.58 -14.64
N ALA A 94 -4.57 -1.61 -13.73
CA ALA A 94 -3.44 -0.73 -13.48
C ALA A 94 -2.37 -1.35 -12.56
N ILE A 95 -2.81 -2.05 -11.50
CA ILE A 95 -1.89 -2.62 -10.51
C ILE A 95 -0.96 -3.65 -11.15
N GLY A 96 0.35 -3.48 -10.91
CA GLY A 96 1.38 -4.33 -11.46
C GLY A 96 1.84 -3.94 -12.87
N CYS A 97 1.16 -3.00 -13.54
CA CYS A 97 1.55 -2.45 -14.84
C CYS A 97 2.48 -1.25 -14.70
N THR A 98 3.25 -0.96 -15.75
CA THR A 98 4.05 0.26 -15.94
C THR A 98 3.26 1.29 -16.72
N ASP A 99 3.78 2.53 -16.80
CA ASP A 99 3.19 3.57 -17.66
C ASP A 99 3.14 3.17 -19.14
N TYR A 100 4.13 2.42 -19.62
CA TYR A 100 4.18 1.93 -20.99
C TYR A 100 3.06 0.94 -21.29
N GLU A 101 2.80 0.02 -20.37
CA GLU A 101 1.76 -0.99 -20.52
C GLU A 101 0.35 -0.38 -20.45
N ILE A 102 0.18 0.73 -19.72
CA ILE A 102 -1.10 1.43 -19.56
C ILE A 102 -1.34 2.45 -20.67
N TYR A 103 -0.35 3.31 -20.95
CA TYR A 103 -0.54 4.50 -21.78
C TYR A 103 0.14 4.41 -23.16
N GLY A 104 0.80 3.29 -23.46
CA GLY A 104 1.59 3.10 -24.66
C GLY A 104 2.97 3.79 -24.61
N GLU A 105 3.76 3.57 -25.67
CA GLU A 105 5.18 3.90 -25.71
C GLU A 105 5.44 5.41 -25.55
N GLU A 106 4.74 6.25 -26.30
CA GLU A 106 5.02 7.69 -26.32
C GLU A 106 4.69 8.37 -24.98
N ARG A 107 3.47 8.13 -24.46
CA ARG A 107 3.03 8.74 -23.20
C ARG A 107 3.74 8.10 -22.01
N GLY A 108 3.94 6.79 -22.04
CA GLY A 108 4.67 6.06 -21.02
C GLY A 108 6.10 6.55 -20.87
N ARG A 109 6.78 6.86 -21.98
CA ARG A 109 8.13 7.44 -21.97
C ARG A 109 8.16 8.80 -21.27
N LYS A 110 7.24 9.70 -21.62
CA LYS A 110 7.15 11.03 -20.99
C LYS A 110 7.00 10.94 -19.47
N TYR A 111 6.14 10.05 -19.00
CA TYR A 111 5.96 9.85 -17.55
C TYR A 111 7.21 9.25 -16.89
N ARG A 112 7.83 8.27 -17.55
CA ARG A 112 9.03 7.61 -17.06
C ARG A 112 10.22 8.56 -16.93
N ASP A 113 10.47 9.38 -17.94
CA ASP A 113 11.59 10.33 -17.95
C ASP A 113 11.48 11.31 -16.78
N VAL A 114 10.27 11.81 -16.50
CA VAL A 114 10.01 12.66 -15.34
C VAL A 114 10.23 11.89 -14.04
N ASP A 115 9.71 10.68 -13.91
CA ASP A 115 9.81 9.87 -12.71
C ASP A 115 11.28 9.52 -12.38
N GLU A 116 12.08 9.16 -13.38
CA GLU A 116 13.50 8.86 -13.21
C GLU A 116 14.32 10.11 -12.84
N SER A 117 14.06 11.25 -13.47
CA SER A 117 14.72 12.50 -13.14
C SER A 117 14.46 12.91 -11.68
N LEU A 118 13.25 12.65 -11.21
CA LEU A 118 12.82 12.96 -9.85
C LEU A 118 13.52 12.06 -8.82
N VAL A 119 13.67 10.77 -9.14
CA VAL A 119 14.41 9.82 -8.29
C VAL A 119 15.88 10.21 -8.17
N GLN A 120 16.50 10.68 -9.24
CA GLN A 120 17.89 11.15 -9.22
C GLN A 120 18.05 12.42 -8.42
N ALA A 121 17.11 13.37 -8.54
CA ALA A 121 17.18 14.65 -7.86
C ALA A 121 16.76 14.61 -6.38
N ASP A 122 16.04 13.56 -5.94
CA ASP A 122 15.42 13.43 -4.60
C ASP A 122 14.59 14.69 -4.21
N LYS A 123 13.81 15.21 -5.19
CA LYS A 123 13.03 16.44 -5.04
C LYS A 123 11.55 16.17 -5.26
N ILE A 124 10.71 17.09 -4.81
CA ILE A 124 9.28 17.09 -5.15
C ILE A 124 9.14 17.72 -6.54
N TYR A 125 8.44 17.04 -7.44
CA TYR A 125 8.01 17.58 -8.72
C TYR A 125 6.64 18.23 -8.57
N ARG A 126 6.48 19.40 -9.14
CA ARG A 126 5.18 20.08 -9.25
C ARG A 126 5.13 20.76 -10.62
N ALA A 127 4.13 20.46 -11.41
CA ALA A 127 3.91 21.12 -12.68
C ALA A 127 2.40 21.30 -12.96
N GLU A 128 2.08 22.38 -13.65
CA GLU A 128 0.77 22.53 -14.26
C GLU A 128 0.78 21.75 -15.56
N GLU A 129 -0.23 20.91 -15.74
CA GLU A 129 -0.39 20.03 -16.91
C GLU A 129 -1.86 20.04 -17.31
N SER A 130 -2.12 19.96 -18.62
CA SER A 130 -3.47 19.68 -19.09
C SER A 130 -3.58 18.21 -19.45
N TYR A 131 -4.68 17.58 -19.07
CA TYR A 131 -4.99 16.22 -19.48
C TYR A 131 -6.42 16.10 -20.00
N SER A 132 -6.66 15.10 -20.86
CA SER A 132 -8.00 14.79 -21.33
C SER A 132 -8.55 13.58 -20.60
N THR A 133 -9.76 13.70 -20.08
CA THR A 133 -10.53 12.59 -19.52
C THR A 133 -11.02 11.65 -20.62
N VAL A 134 -11.58 10.50 -20.23
CA VAL A 134 -12.08 9.47 -21.16
C VAL A 134 -13.20 10.00 -22.06
N ASP A 135 -14.01 10.93 -21.57
CA ASP A 135 -15.08 11.62 -22.31
C ASP A 135 -14.57 12.76 -23.20
N GLY A 136 -13.25 13.00 -23.25
CA GLY A 136 -12.60 14.01 -24.07
C GLY A 136 -12.58 15.42 -23.46
N ALA A 137 -13.08 15.61 -22.25
CA ALA A 137 -12.97 16.91 -21.58
C ALA A 137 -11.50 17.20 -21.24
N VAL A 138 -11.08 18.45 -21.44
CA VAL A 138 -9.73 18.90 -21.10
C VAL A 138 -9.75 19.60 -19.75
N HIS A 139 -8.89 19.17 -18.87
CA HIS A 139 -8.75 19.70 -17.52
C HIS A 139 -7.37 20.30 -17.29
N ASP A 140 -7.32 21.47 -16.68
CA ASP A 140 -6.09 22.05 -16.14
C ASP A 140 -5.81 21.46 -14.76
N THR A 141 -4.62 20.93 -14.55
CA THR A 141 -4.27 20.26 -13.28
C THR A 141 -2.91 20.65 -12.78
N ILE A 142 -2.70 20.48 -11.48
CA ILE A 142 -1.39 20.48 -10.86
C ILE A 142 -1.03 19.03 -10.57
N ALA A 143 -0.04 18.50 -11.27
CA ALA A 143 0.56 17.21 -10.95
C ALA A 143 1.63 17.40 -9.85
N VAL A 144 1.55 16.60 -8.81
CA VAL A 144 2.56 16.57 -7.74
C VAL A 144 3.11 15.15 -7.61
N LYS A 145 4.43 15.03 -7.68
CA LYS A 145 5.10 13.75 -7.49
C LYS A 145 6.14 13.87 -6.38
N SER A 146 6.20 12.89 -5.49
CA SER A 146 7.15 12.85 -4.38
C SER A 146 7.61 11.44 -4.07
N ILE A 147 8.83 11.33 -3.54
CA ILE A 147 9.42 10.04 -3.14
C ILE A 147 9.08 9.78 -1.69
N ILE A 148 8.44 8.64 -1.44
CA ILE A 148 8.20 8.12 -0.09
C ILE A 148 9.26 7.08 0.23
N LYS A 149 10.04 7.32 1.28
CA LYS A 149 11.02 6.37 1.81
C LYS A 149 10.34 5.51 2.86
N TRP A 150 10.20 4.21 2.59
CA TRP A 150 9.57 3.26 3.51
C TRP A 150 10.59 2.22 3.96
N LYS A 151 10.84 2.14 5.27
CA LYS A 151 11.92 1.33 5.84
C LYS A 151 13.23 1.56 5.05
N GLU A 152 14.36 1.25 5.51
CA GLU A 152 15.67 1.71 4.99
C GLU A 152 15.95 1.45 3.48
N LYS A 153 15.13 0.64 2.79
CA LYS A 153 15.43 0.20 1.42
C LYS A 153 14.29 0.37 0.40
N LYS A 154 13.04 0.54 0.80
CA LYS A 154 11.92 0.69 -0.16
C LYS A 154 11.65 2.17 -0.44
N LYS A 155 11.65 2.51 -1.72
CA LYS A 155 11.26 3.84 -2.20
C LYS A 155 10.04 3.71 -3.10
N TRP A 156 9.04 4.50 -2.83
CA TRP A 156 7.83 4.58 -3.62
C TRP A 156 7.68 5.99 -4.18
N LEU A 157 7.14 6.08 -5.37
CA LEU A 157 6.77 7.34 -5.99
C LEU A 157 5.27 7.57 -5.80
N LEU A 158 4.92 8.56 -4.99
CA LEU A 158 3.55 9.06 -4.88
C LEU A 158 3.29 10.04 -6.01
N VAL A 159 2.20 9.84 -6.72
CA VAL A 159 1.70 10.74 -7.76
C VAL A 159 0.30 11.17 -7.38
N THR A 160 0.06 12.48 -7.31
CA THR A 160 -1.26 13.06 -7.12
C THR A 160 -1.52 14.11 -8.20
N ARG A 161 -2.78 14.35 -8.50
CA ARG A 161 -3.20 15.35 -9.48
C ARG A 161 -4.39 16.13 -8.93
N TRP A 162 -4.33 17.43 -9.01
CA TRP A 162 -5.35 18.34 -8.52
C TRP A 162 -5.96 19.07 -9.70
N ASP A 163 -7.28 18.96 -9.88
CA ASP A 163 -8.02 19.71 -10.89
C ASP A 163 -8.11 21.17 -10.46
N ILE A 164 -7.59 22.05 -11.29
CA ILE A 164 -7.61 23.51 -11.11
C ILE A 164 -8.40 24.22 -12.21
N THR A 165 -9.16 23.49 -13.00
CA THR A 165 -9.90 24.02 -14.17
C THR A 165 -10.81 25.18 -13.76
N ARG A 166 -11.60 25.01 -12.68
CA ARG A 166 -12.46 26.09 -12.17
C ARG A 166 -11.67 27.29 -11.68
N LEU A 167 -10.55 27.05 -11.02
CA LEU A 167 -9.68 28.13 -10.54
C LEU A 167 -9.14 28.95 -11.74
N LYS A 168 -8.66 28.28 -12.77
CA LYS A 168 -8.17 28.92 -13.99
C LYS A 168 -9.29 29.67 -14.73
N THR A 169 -10.51 29.14 -14.73
CA THR A 169 -11.66 29.84 -15.33
C THR A 169 -11.96 31.13 -14.59
N TYR A 170 -12.06 31.10 -13.28
CA TYR A 170 -12.30 32.30 -12.48
C TYR A 170 -11.17 33.33 -12.58
N GLU A 171 -9.93 32.89 -12.68
CA GLU A 171 -8.79 33.77 -12.87
C GLU A 171 -8.90 34.54 -14.21
N ARG A 172 -9.25 33.81 -15.30
CA ARG A 172 -9.47 34.43 -16.63
C ARG A 172 -10.64 35.40 -16.63
N GLU A 173 -11.77 35.05 -16.01
CA GLU A 173 -12.94 35.94 -15.88
C GLU A 173 -12.60 37.20 -15.08
N LEU A 174 -11.82 37.07 -14.02
CA LEU A 174 -11.40 38.22 -13.20
C LEU A 174 -10.48 39.16 -13.99
N ILE A 175 -9.55 38.60 -14.76
CA ILE A 175 -8.65 39.42 -15.59
C ILE A 175 -9.48 40.16 -16.65
N ALA A 176 -10.38 39.49 -17.36
CA ALA A 176 -11.25 40.11 -18.37
C ALA A 176 -12.10 41.26 -17.78
N ALA A 177 -12.72 41.02 -16.62
CA ALA A 177 -13.52 42.04 -15.95
C ALA A 177 -12.66 43.24 -15.50
N LYS A 178 -11.42 43.03 -15.14
CA LYS A 178 -10.50 44.13 -14.79
C LYS A 178 -10.13 44.97 -16.00
N GLU A 179 -9.84 44.31 -17.14
CA GLU A 179 -9.49 45.00 -18.40
C GLU A 179 -10.67 45.83 -18.97
N GLU A 180 -11.92 45.43 -18.70
CA GLU A 180 -13.10 46.19 -19.09
C GLU A 180 -13.32 47.46 -18.24
N LEU A 181 -12.69 47.55 -17.06
CA LEU A 181 -12.84 48.68 -16.11
C LEU A 181 -11.72 49.73 -16.24
N GLU A 182 -10.67 49.44 -16.98
CA GLU A 182 -9.54 50.33 -17.28
C GLU A 182 -9.77 51.09 -18.59
#